data_445de14ef8f766495e1188c439280c39
#
_entry.id   445de14ef8f766495e1188c439280c39
#
_cell.length_a   1.000
_cell.length_b   1.000
_cell.length_c   1.000
_cell.angle_alpha   90.00
_cell.angle_beta   90.00
_cell.angle_gamma   90.00
#
_symmetry.space_group_name_H-M   'P 1'
#
loop_
_entity.id
_entity.type
_entity.pdbx_description
1 polymer ?
#
loop_
_entity_poly.entity_id
_entity_poly.type
_entity_poly.pdbx_seq_one_letter_code
_entity_poly.pdbx_strand_id
1 'polypeptide(L)'
;MSRRLTSTQPSLLGELKLCTEVGPSLGDSRIQLLEAIERLGSLSQAAKSIPLSYRAAWDALDEMNNLAEQPLVIRTAGGKNGGGTQLTAYGKQAVALYRALQTEYQQALARIQQQLQSASCQQGDDYYDIGQFRRLLRRISMRSSARNQFIGTVVAMHTAPVDFEVTLQLSDNVQLIAVITRESAETLGIALGQELYALVKSSSVMLVTDRQLKLSPRNQLWGQISKIHQGPVNSEVVINLPGDKSVCAVVTTESVNTMQLMENQEVCAAFKASSVLLCGYSG
;
A
#
# COMPACT_ATOMS: atom_id res chain seq x y z
N MET A 1 -7.47 -40.42 -4.30
CA MET A 1 -6.15 -39.76 -4.39
C MET A 1 -6.31 -38.31 -4.00
N SER A 2 -5.99 -37.99 -2.75
CA SER A 2 -6.20 -36.68 -2.16
C SER A 2 -5.00 -35.78 -2.50
N ARG A 3 -5.21 -34.71 -3.30
CA ARG A 3 -4.18 -33.70 -3.54
C ARG A 3 -4.00 -32.91 -2.24
N ARG A 4 -2.87 -33.10 -1.58
CA ARG A 4 -2.40 -32.21 -0.51
C ARG A 4 -2.17 -30.82 -1.12
N LEU A 5 -2.99 -29.86 -0.73
CA LEU A 5 -2.71 -28.44 -0.92
C LEU A 5 -1.48 -28.11 -0.07
N THR A 6 -0.36 -27.84 -0.72
CA THR A 6 0.82 -27.30 -0.07
C THR A 6 0.47 -25.86 0.35
N SER A 7 0.24 -25.65 1.63
CA SER A 7 0.12 -24.32 2.22
C SER A 7 1.46 -23.62 2.07
N THR A 8 1.57 -22.73 1.09
CA THR A 8 2.71 -21.83 0.95
C THR A 8 2.61 -20.82 2.09
N GLN A 9 3.38 -21.03 3.17
CA GLN A 9 3.44 -20.05 4.25
C GLN A 9 3.99 -18.74 3.69
N PRO A 10 3.34 -17.59 3.96
CA PRO A 10 3.80 -16.31 3.47
C PRO A 10 5.17 -15.98 4.05
N SER A 11 6.18 -15.82 3.17
CA SER A 11 7.53 -15.41 3.54
C SER A 11 7.62 -13.89 3.66
N LEU A 12 8.45 -13.40 4.59
CA LEU A 12 8.84 -11.99 4.61
C LEU A 12 9.74 -11.72 3.39
N LEU A 13 9.28 -10.82 2.52
CA LEU A 13 10.08 -10.31 1.42
C LEU A 13 10.58 -8.92 1.82
N GLY A 14 11.90 -8.75 1.85
CA GLY A 14 12.53 -7.46 2.06
C GLY A 14 13.17 -6.97 0.76
N GLU A 15 13.03 -5.68 0.47
CA GLU A 15 13.70 -5.02 -0.64
C GLU A 15 14.92 -4.28 -0.12
N LEU A 16 16.11 -4.56 -0.68
CA LEU A 16 17.34 -3.82 -0.41
C LEU A 16 17.39 -2.60 -1.31
N LYS A 17 17.51 -1.43 -0.70
CA LYS A 17 17.70 -0.18 -1.41
C LYS A 17 18.83 0.61 -0.76
N LEU A 18 19.91 0.83 -1.51
CA LEU A 18 21.04 1.62 -1.04
C LEU A 18 20.76 3.10 -1.38
N CYS A 19 20.68 3.92 -0.35
CA CYS A 19 20.46 5.36 -0.48
C CYS A 19 21.57 6.11 0.26
N THR A 20 21.97 7.25 -0.29
CA THR A 20 22.73 8.27 0.44
C THR A 20 21.76 9.34 0.94
N GLU A 21 22.19 10.20 1.87
CA GLU A 21 21.34 11.27 2.42
C GLU A 21 20.85 12.24 1.34
N VAL A 22 21.65 12.40 0.28
CA VAL A 22 21.30 13.26 -0.89
C VAL A 22 21.66 12.49 -2.15
N GLY A 23 20.66 12.12 -2.95
CA GLY A 23 20.89 11.53 -4.26
C GLY A 23 20.00 10.34 -4.61
N PRO A 24 20.11 9.84 -5.83
CA PRO A 24 19.34 8.72 -6.31
C PRO A 24 19.73 7.42 -5.60
N SER A 25 18.75 6.57 -5.38
CA SER A 25 18.94 5.28 -4.76
C SER A 25 19.36 4.20 -5.76
N LEU A 26 20.28 3.33 -5.37
CA LEU A 26 20.57 2.09 -6.09
C LEU A 26 19.66 0.98 -5.56
N GLY A 27 18.69 0.57 -6.35
CA GLY A 27 17.73 -0.49 -6.03
C GLY A 27 17.72 -1.59 -7.06
N ASP A 28 16.94 -2.64 -6.81
CA ASP A 28 16.90 -3.85 -7.63
C ASP A 28 16.57 -3.59 -9.10
N SER A 29 15.66 -2.67 -9.40
CA SER A 29 15.29 -2.32 -10.79
C SER A 29 16.46 -1.75 -11.63
N ARG A 30 17.34 -0.95 -10.98
CA ARG A 30 18.54 -0.40 -11.64
C ARG A 30 19.61 -1.48 -11.86
N ILE A 31 19.77 -2.37 -10.89
CA ILE A 31 20.66 -3.52 -11.01
C ILE A 31 20.17 -4.48 -12.09
N GLN A 32 18.87 -4.80 -12.14
CA GLN A 32 18.29 -5.61 -13.21
C GLN A 32 18.53 -5.01 -14.60
N LEU A 33 18.47 -3.66 -14.71
CA LEU A 33 18.80 -2.98 -15.96
C LEU A 33 20.26 -3.22 -16.36
N LEU A 34 21.21 -3.08 -15.44
CA LEU A 34 22.63 -3.32 -15.69
C LEU A 34 22.87 -4.79 -16.09
N GLU A 35 22.30 -5.75 -15.39
CA GLU A 35 22.39 -7.18 -15.70
C GLU A 35 21.79 -7.50 -17.09
N ALA A 36 20.65 -6.90 -17.41
CA ALA A 36 20.03 -7.06 -18.72
C ALA A 36 20.92 -6.50 -19.85
N ILE A 37 21.58 -5.36 -19.61
CA ILE A 37 22.56 -4.79 -20.56
C ILE A 37 23.76 -5.73 -20.72
N GLU A 38 24.30 -6.29 -19.64
CA GLU A 38 25.41 -7.22 -19.72
C GLU A 38 25.06 -8.45 -20.55
N ARG A 39 23.88 -9.02 -20.36
CA ARG A 39 23.41 -10.21 -21.04
C ARG A 39 23.07 -9.97 -22.51
N LEU A 40 22.47 -8.83 -22.84
CA LEU A 40 21.88 -8.58 -24.18
C LEU A 40 22.71 -7.64 -25.05
N GLY A 41 23.70 -6.95 -24.51
CA GLY A 41 24.59 -6.04 -25.25
C GLY A 41 23.87 -4.81 -25.82
N SER A 42 22.60 -4.56 -25.46
CA SER A 42 21.78 -3.51 -26.07
C SER A 42 20.80 -2.93 -25.02
N LEU A 43 20.82 -1.61 -24.85
CA LEU A 43 19.89 -0.91 -23.97
C LEU A 43 18.41 -1.09 -24.40
N SER A 44 18.16 -1.10 -25.70
CA SER A 44 16.80 -1.29 -26.22
C SER A 44 16.25 -2.69 -25.93
N GLN A 45 17.08 -3.73 -26.05
CA GLN A 45 16.69 -5.09 -25.70
C GLN A 45 16.60 -5.27 -24.18
N ALA A 46 17.52 -4.68 -23.42
CA ALA A 46 17.47 -4.69 -21.96
C ALA A 46 16.18 -4.05 -21.43
N ALA A 47 15.80 -2.87 -21.90
CA ALA A 47 14.56 -2.21 -21.52
C ALA A 47 13.31 -3.05 -21.81
N LYS A 48 13.29 -3.78 -22.94
CA LYS A 48 12.17 -4.69 -23.29
C LYS A 48 12.11 -5.94 -22.41
N SER A 49 13.24 -6.38 -21.86
CA SER A 49 13.31 -7.59 -21.02
C SER A 49 12.93 -7.34 -19.56
N ILE A 50 12.79 -6.10 -19.15
CA ILE A 50 12.35 -5.66 -17.81
C ILE A 50 11.15 -4.72 -17.96
N PRO A 51 10.32 -4.49 -16.94
CA PRO A 51 9.11 -3.64 -17.05
C PRO A 51 9.45 -2.14 -17.04
N LEU A 52 10.34 -1.71 -17.96
CA LEU A 52 10.74 -0.32 -18.14
C LEU A 52 10.55 0.15 -19.58
N SER A 53 10.09 1.39 -19.77
CA SER A 53 10.14 2.01 -21.09
C SER A 53 11.59 2.30 -21.50
N TYR A 54 11.86 2.35 -22.80
CA TYR A 54 13.20 2.68 -23.32
C TYR A 54 13.70 4.04 -22.77
N ARG A 55 12.82 5.03 -22.71
CA ARG A 55 13.14 6.35 -22.16
C ARG A 55 13.54 6.28 -20.68
N ALA A 56 12.73 5.58 -19.86
CA ALA A 56 13.03 5.42 -18.44
C ALA A 56 14.35 4.65 -18.21
N ALA A 57 14.62 3.63 -19.03
CA ALA A 57 15.89 2.90 -18.98
C ALA A 57 17.09 3.79 -19.38
N TRP A 58 16.89 4.67 -20.36
CA TRP A 58 17.90 5.61 -20.83
C TRP A 58 18.21 6.67 -19.74
N ASP A 59 17.15 7.28 -19.18
CA ASP A 59 17.26 8.29 -18.13
C ASP A 59 17.93 7.70 -16.87
N ALA A 60 17.54 6.49 -16.47
CA ALA A 60 18.13 5.80 -15.33
C ALA A 60 19.61 5.47 -15.53
N LEU A 61 20.00 5.05 -16.74
CA LEU A 61 21.39 4.75 -17.07
C LEU A 61 22.26 6.01 -17.10
N ASP A 62 21.74 7.09 -17.69
CA ASP A 62 22.43 8.36 -17.78
C ASP A 62 22.66 8.95 -16.38
N GLU A 63 21.62 8.92 -15.55
CA GLU A 63 21.71 9.33 -14.14
C GLU A 63 22.76 8.51 -13.37
N MET A 64 22.75 7.18 -13.51
CA MET A 64 23.73 6.31 -12.82
C MET A 64 25.16 6.61 -13.28
N ASN A 65 25.39 6.80 -14.57
CA ASN A 65 26.72 7.13 -15.10
C ASN A 65 27.22 8.52 -14.66
N ASN A 66 26.31 9.51 -14.61
CA ASN A 66 26.67 10.88 -14.20
C ASN A 66 27.05 10.99 -12.73
N LEU A 67 26.56 10.07 -11.89
CA LEU A 67 26.77 10.09 -10.45
C LEU A 67 27.90 9.15 -10.00
N ALA A 68 28.28 8.20 -10.84
CA ALA A 68 29.35 7.26 -10.56
C ALA A 68 30.73 7.90 -10.77
N GLU A 69 31.71 7.54 -9.95
CA GLU A 69 33.11 7.97 -10.09
C GLU A 69 33.71 7.52 -11.43
N GLN A 70 33.28 6.37 -11.94
CA GLN A 70 33.63 5.83 -13.23
C GLN A 70 32.36 5.38 -13.94
N PRO A 71 32.30 5.46 -15.29
CA PRO A 71 31.13 5.00 -16.02
C PRO A 71 30.83 3.53 -15.72
N LEU A 72 29.58 3.24 -15.36
CA LEU A 72 29.09 1.87 -15.18
C LEU A 72 28.89 1.17 -16.52
N VAL A 73 28.55 1.95 -17.54
CA VAL A 73 28.21 1.47 -18.87
C VAL A 73 28.85 2.35 -19.94
N ILE A 74 29.40 1.72 -20.98
CA ILE A 74 29.91 2.38 -22.17
C ILE A 74 29.02 2.06 -23.39
N ARG A 75 28.82 3.06 -24.22
CA ARG A 75 28.08 2.94 -25.48
C ARG A 75 29.07 3.00 -26.66
N THR A 76 28.99 2.02 -27.56
CA THR A 76 29.73 2.07 -28.81
C THR A 76 28.81 2.61 -29.90
N ALA A 77 29.27 3.68 -30.58
CA ALA A 77 28.52 4.25 -31.70
C ALA A 77 28.32 3.21 -32.81
N GLY A 78 27.09 3.17 -33.34
CA GLY A 78 26.71 2.21 -34.36
C GLY A 78 27.46 2.44 -35.67
N GLY A 79 28.24 1.44 -36.07
CA GLY A 79 28.64 1.24 -37.48
C GLY A 79 27.62 0.36 -38.21
N LYS A 80 27.99 -0.22 -39.38
CA LYS A 80 27.16 -1.09 -40.21
C LYS A 80 26.52 -2.30 -39.48
N ASN A 81 26.96 -2.59 -38.23
CA ASN A 81 26.48 -3.69 -37.38
C ASN A 81 25.70 -3.25 -36.11
N GLY A 82 25.27 -1.98 -36.01
CA GLY A 82 24.52 -1.46 -34.87
C GLY A 82 25.39 -1.08 -33.68
N GLY A 83 24.96 -0.05 -32.89
CA GLY A 83 25.63 0.35 -31.66
C GLY A 83 25.37 -0.62 -30.52
N GLY A 84 26.41 -0.91 -29.72
CA GLY A 84 26.35 -1.76 -28.54
C GLY A 84 26.32 -0.97 -27.26
N THR A 85 25.85 -1.59 -26.19
CA THR A 85 25.91 -1.07 -24.83
C THR A 85 26.50 -2.17 -23.93
N GLN A 86 27.59 -1.87 -23.23
CA GLN A 86 28.31 -2.88 -22.43
C GLN A 86 28.63 -2.34 -21.03
N LEU A 87 28.57 -3.20 -20.02
CA LEU A 87 29.08 -2.89 -18.69
C LEU A 87 30.60 -2.74 -18.70
N THR A 88 31.08 -1.73 -17.97
CA THR A 88 32.50 -1.62 -17.64
C THR A 88 32.88 -2.62 -16.55
N ALA A 89 34.19 -2.77 -16.28
CA ALA A 89 34.65 -3.54 -15.13
C ALA A 89 34.08 -2.99 -13.81
N TYR A 90 33.99 -1.66 -13.68
CA TYR A 90 33.39 -0.97 -12.54
C TYR A 90 31.89 -1.26 -12.42
N GLY A 91 31.16 -1.25 -13.53
CA GLY A 91 29.74 -1.61 -13.56
C GLY A 91 29.49 -3.07 -13.13
N LYS A 92 30.31 -4.00 -13.60
CA LYS A 92 30.24 -5.42 -13.17
C LYS A 92 30.52 -5.58 -11.68
N GLN A 93 31.50 -4.86 -11.16
CA GLN A 93 31.83 -4.87 -9.73
C GLN A 93 30.66 -4.31 -8.89
N ALA A 94 30.03 -3.22 -9.32
CA ALA A 94 28.88 -2.64 -8.64
C ALA A 94 27.68 -3.62 -8.60
N VAL A 95 27.38 -4.30 -9.70
CA VAL A 95 26.35 -5.34 -9.74
C VAL A 95 26.68 -6.50 -8.81
N ALA A 96 27.91 -7.01 -8.85
CA ALA A 96 28.34 -8.11 -7.99
C ALA A 96 28.26 -7.75 -6.50
N LEU A 97 28.69 -6.55 -6.13
CA LEU A 97 28.61 -6.07 -4.73
C LEU A 97 27.14 -5.93 -4.26
N TYR A 98 26.28 -5.37 -5.10
CA TYR A 98 24.85 -5.26 -4.75
C TYR A 98 24.23 -6.64 -4.55
N ARG A 99 24.50 -7.61 -5.43
CA ARG A 99 23.95 -8.97 -5.31
C ARG A 99 24.49 -9.71 -4.09
N ALA A 100 25.75 -9.50 -3.73
CA ALA A 100 26.33 -10.02 -2.49
C ALA A 100 25.60 -9.45 -1.25
N LEU A 101 25.43 -8.14 -1.18
CA LEU A 101 24.69 -7.46 -0.10
C LEU A 101 23.23 -7.92 -0.05
N GLN A 102 22.57 -8.08 -1.20
CA GLN A 102 21.20 -8.57 -1.28
C GLN A 102 21.11 -10.00 -0.72
N THR A 103 22.07 -10.86 -1.03
CA THR A 103 22.11 -12.25 -0.54
C THR A 103 22.26 -12.27 0.97
N GLU A 104 23.19 -11.50 1.54
CA GLU A 104 23.37 -11.38 2.98
C GLU A 104 22.13 -10.84 3.70
N TYR A 105 21.49 -9.82 3.10
CA TYR A 105 20.27 -9.25 3.60
C TYR A 105 19.12 -10.29 3.63
N GLN A 106 18.94 -11.06 2.56
CA GLN A 106 17.91 -12.10 2.50
C GLN A 106 18.20 -13.24 3.51
N GLN A 107 19.46 -13.61 3.68
CA GLN A 107 19.85 -14.61 4.68
C GLN A 107 19.60 -14.11 6.12
N ALA A 108 19.88 -12.83 6.39
CA ALA A 108 19.57 -12.21 7.68
C ALA A 108 18.07 -12.21 7.96
N LEU A 109 17.24 -11.83 6.96
CA LEU A 109 15.78 -11.89 7.06
C LEU A 109 15.27 -13.32 7.32
N ALA A 110 15.82 -14.30 6.61
CA ALA A 110 15.45 -15.72 6.80
C ALA A 110 15.80 -16.21 8.21
N ARG A 111 16.99 -15.84 8.72
CA ARG A 111 17.41 -16.17 10.11
C ARG A 111 16.46 -15.54 11.14
N ILE A 112 16.15 -14.25 10.99
CA ILE A 112 15.18 -13.56 11.85
C ILE A 112 13.83 -14.28 11.77
N GLN A 113 13.33 -14.59 10.58
CA GLN A 113 12.07 -15.29 10.39
C GLN A 113 12.04 -16.66 11.09
N GLN A 114 13.13 -17.41 11.02
CA GLN A 114 13.28 -18.72 11.66
C GLN A 114 13.33 -18.59 13.18
N GLN A 115 14.10 -17.64 13.72
CA GLN A 115 14.18 -17.38 15.16
C GLN A 115 12.82 -17.01 15.74
N LEU A 116 12.07 -16.23 15.00
CA LEU A 116 10.75 -15.75 15.38
C LEU A 116 9.68 -16.87 15.27
N GLN A 117 9.87 -17.87 14.40
CA GLN A 117 9.04 -19.08 14.36
C GLN A 117 9.34 -20.03 15.52
N SER A 118 10.61 -20.20 15.88
CA SER A 118 11.02 -21.07 17.00
C SER A 118 10.66 -20.45 18.36
N ALA A 119 10.67 -19.13 18.47
CA ALA A 119 10.29 -18.41 19.68
C ALA A 119 8.79 -18.47 19.97
N SER A 120 7.90 -18.69 18.97
CA SER A 120 6.44 -18.85 19.17
C SER A 120 6.03 -20.05 20.06
N CYS A 121 7.01 -20.86 20.49
CA CYS A 121 6.78 -22.03 21.35
C CYS A 121 7.09 -21.80 22.83
N GLN A 122 7.56 -20.61 23.26
CA GLN A 122 7.85 -20.32 24.66
C GLN A 122 7.02 -19.13 25.16
N GLN A 123 6.18 -19.37 26.15
CA GLN A 123 5.33 -18.40 26.82
C GLN A 123 6.15 -17.45 27.69
N GLY A 124 6.03 -16.12 27.42
CA GLY A 124 6.55 -15.06 28.27
C GLY A 124 5.94 -13.72 27.84
N ASP A 125 5.59 -12.84 28.77
CA ASP A 125 4.76 -11.63 28.59
C ASP A 125 5.36 -10.49 27.74
N ASP A 126 6.55 -10.62 27.16
CA ASP A 126 7.18 -9.61 26.31
C ASP A 126 7.30 -10.08 24.84
N TYR A 127 6.26 -10.71 24.31
CA TYR A 127 6.34 -11.41 23.06
C TYR A 127 5.88 -10.54 21.87
N TYR A 128 6.81 -10.20 20.99
CA TYR A 128 6.49 -9.64 19.67
C TYR A 128 5.79 -10.70 18.80
N ASP A 129 4.45 -10.64 18.72
CA ASP A 129 3.67 -11.50 17.84
C ASP A 129 3.94 -11.13 16.38
N ILE A 130 4.78 -11.95 15.71
CA ILE A 130 5.07 -11.83 14.27
C ILE A 130 3.82 -11.93 13.43
N GLY A 131 2.83 -12.71 13.86
CA GLY A 131 1.55 -12.74 13.20
C GLY A 131 0.91 -11.35 13.20
N GLN A 132 0.98 -10.60 14.31
CA GLN A 132 0.53 -9.21 14.38
C GLN A 132 1.38 -8.29 13.49
N PHE A 133 2.71 -8.43 13.52
CA PHE A 133 3.58 -7.62 12.67
C PHE A 133 3.38 -7.92 11.17
N ARG A 134 3.22 -9.18 10.78
CA ARG A 134 2.84 -9.55 9.40
C ARG A 134 1.48 -9.00 9.00
N ARG A 135 0.48 -9.06 9.90
CA ARG A 135 -0.81 -8.42 9.67
C ARG A 135 -0.64 -6.91 9.47
N LEU A 136 0.17 -6.24 10.30
CA LEU A 136 0.48 -4.82 10.15
C LEU A 136 1.14 -4.51 8.81
N LEU A 137 2.17 -5.27 8.40
CA LEU A 137 2.84 -5.08 7.11
C LEU A 137 1.88 -5.27 5.93
N ARG A 138 1.04 -6.30 5.95
CA ARG A 138 0.00 -6.48 4.92
C ARG A 138 -0.97 -5.29 4.89
N ARG A 139 -1.35 -4.78 6.05
CA ARG A 139 -2.25 -3.63 6.18
C ARG A 139 -1.66 -2.36 5.56
N ILE A 140 -0.36 -2.12 5.75
CA ILE A 140 0.34 -0.94 5.23
C ILE A 140 0.65 -1.07 3.72
N SER A 141 0.81 -2.29 3.21
CA SER A 141 1.21 -2.52 1.81
C SER A 141 0.09 -2.31 0.79
N MET A 142 -1.15 -2.18 1.23
CA MET A 142 -2.27 -1.94 0.31
C MET A 142 -2.22 -0.53 -0.26
N ARG A 143 -1.99 -0.42 -1.57
CA ARG A 143 -2.01 0.85 -2.30
C ARG A 143 -3.40 1.09 -2.88
N SER A 144 -4.06 2.15 -2.44
CA SER A 144 -5.37 2.59 -2.93
C SER A 144 -5.38 4.11 -3.09
N SER A 145 -6.13 4.61 -4.05
CA SER A 145 -6.42 6.05 -4.19
C SER A 145 -7.47 6.56 -3.20
N ALA A 146 -8.14 5.65 -2.48
CA ALA A 146 -9.08 6.03 -1.43
C ALA A 146 -8.31 6.55 -0.20
N ARG A 147 -8.62 7.78 0.21
CA ARG A 147 -8.01 8.42 1.40
C ARG A 147 -8.43 7.73 2.70
N ASN A 148 -9.68 7.25 2.78
CA ASN A 148 -10.19 6.54 3.94
C ASN A 148 -10.04 5.04 3.72
N GLN A 149 -9.15 4.45 4.49
CA GLN A 149 -8.87 3.03 4.46
C GLN A 149 -8.95 2.50 5.90
N PHE A 150 -9.87 1.60 6.12
CA PHE A 150 -10.11 0.99 7.43
C PHE A 150 -9.88 -0.51 7.34
N ILE A 151 -9.51 -1.09 8.45
CA ILE A 151 -9.61 -2.53 8.65
C ILE A 151 -10.61 -2.75 9.74
N GLY A 152 -11.54 -3.66 9.49
CA GLY A 152 -12.55 -4.04 10.45
C GLY A 152 -12.81 -5.53 10.44
N THR A 153 -13.24 -6.03 11.57
CA THR A 153 -13.68 -7.40 11.73
C THR A 153 -15.18 -7.49 11.44
N VAL A 154 -15.60 -8.45 10.65
CA VAL A 154 -17.01 -8.72 10.35
C VAL A 154 -17.71 -9.19 11.64
N VAL A 155 -18.63 -8.40 12.16
CA VAL A 155 -19.39 -8.69 13.38
C VAL A 155 -20.85 -9.03 13.12
N ALA A 156 -21.39 -8.61 11.97
CA ALA A 156 -22.75 -8.97 11.55
C ALA A 156 -22.85 -8.99 10.03
N MET A 157 -23.76 -9.85 9.54
CA MET A 157 -24.08 -9.96 8.11
C MET A 157 -25.58 -10.10 7.97
N HIS A 158 -26.14 -9.46 6.96
CA HIS A 158 -27.55 -9.58 6.60
C HIS A 158 -27.68 -9.78 5.09
N THR A 159 -28.27 -10.92 4.70
CA THR A 159 -28.45 -11.28 3.30
C THR A 159 -29.86 -10.91 2.85
N ALA A 160 -29.96 -10.12 1.78
CA ALA A 160 -31.19 -9.85 1.06
C ALA A 160 -31.12 -10.46 -0.37
N PRO A 161 -32.23 -10.52 -1.12
CA PRO A 161 -32.23 -11.15 -2.44
C PRO A 161 -31.19 -10.59 -3.42
N VAL A 162 -30.95 -9.29 -3.37
CA VAL A 162 -30.01 -8.56 -4.26
C VAL A 162 -28.78 -8.06 -3.52
N ASP A 163 -28.98 -7.57 -2.30
CA ASP A 163 -27.97 -6.89 -1.50
C ASP A 163 -27.47 -7.76 -0.37
N PHE A 164 -26.25 -7.47 0.05
CA PHE A 164 -25.59 -8.10 1.19
C PHE A 164 -25.02 -6.98 2.08
N GLU A 165 -25.56 -6.86 3.30
CA GLU A 165 -25.10 -5.88 4.27
C GLU A 165 -24.06 -6.53 5.20
N VAL A 166 -22.95 -5.84 5.40
CA VAL A 166 -21.85 -6.26 6.29
C VAL A 166 -21.60 -5.16 7.31
N THR A 167 -21.57 -5.52 8.59
CA THR A 167 -21.13 -4.63 9.65
C THR A 167 -19.71 -5.00 10.07
N LEU A 168 -18.82 -4.03 9.97
CA LEU A 168 -17.41 -4.13 10.38
C LEU A 168 -17.20 -3.39 11.69
N GLN A 169 -16.58 -4.03 12.67
CA GLN A 169 -16.08 -3.40 13.88
C GLN A 169 -14.68 -2.84 13.59
N LEU A 170 -14.51 -1.53 13.66
CA LEU A 170 -13.23 -0.85 13.43
C LEU A 170 -12.44 -0.63 14.73
N SER A 171 -13.14 -0.35 15.82
CA SER A 171 -12.65 -0.23 17.20
C SER A 171 -13.82 -0.45 18.15
N ASP A 172 -13.61 -0.49 19.45
CA ASP A 172 -14.66 -0.80 20.44
C ASP A 172 -15.95 0.03 20.26
N ASN A 173 -15.81 1.28 19.82
CA ASN A 173 -16.93 2.23 19.70
C ASN A 173 -17.21 2.68 18.25
N VAL A 174 -16.56 2.11 17.24
CA VAL A 174 -16.73 2.53 15.86
C VAL A 174 -17.05 1.33 14.98
N GLN A 175 -18.25 1.37 14.40
CA GLN A 175 -18.70 0.40 13.41
C GLN A 175 -18.86 1.07 12.04
N LEU A 176 -18.71 0.30 11.00
CA LEU A 176 -18.90 0.70 9.63
C LEU A 176 -19.80 -0.32 8.93
N ILE A 177 -20.82 0.19 8.23
CA ILE A 177 -21.76 -0.62 7.48
C ILE A 177 -21.43 -0.51 5.99
N ALA A 178 -21.28 -1.64 5.33
CA ALA A 178 -21.15 -1.75 3.88
C ALA A 178 -22.34 -2.49 3.28
N VAL A 179 -22.79 -2.05 2.12
CA VAL A 179 -23.80 -2.76 1.31
C VAL A 179 -23.17 -3.04 -0.05
N ILE A 180 -23.06 -4.33 -0.37
CA ILE A 180 -22.48 -4.82 -1.62
C ILE A 180 -23.45 -5.78 -2.30
N THR A 181 -23.17 -6.20 -3.53
CA THR A 181 -23.95 -7.23 -4.19
C THR A 181 -23.70 -8.60 -3.56
N ARG A 182 -24.68 -9.48 -3.63
CA ARG A 182 -24.55 -10.87 -3.18
C ARG A 182 -23.40 -11.58 -3.87
N GLU A 183 -23.24 -11.40 -5.18
CA GLU A 183 -22.14 -11.96 -5.97
C GLU A 183 -20.77 -11.52 -5.44
N SER A 184 -20.64 -10.22 -5.09
CA SER A 184 -19.40 -9.69 -4.49
C SER A 184 -19.11 -10.34 -3.14
N ALA A 185 -20.15 -10.55 -2.30
CA ALA A 185 -19.98 -11.18 -1.01
C ALA A 185 -19.54 -12.64 -1.14
N GLU A 186 -20.09 -13.38 -2.10
CA GLU A 186 -19.73 -14.78 -2.42
C GLU A 186 -18.28 -14.84 -2.95
N THR A 187 -17.90 -13.93 -3.86
CA THR A 187 -16.54 -13.85 -4.40
C THR A 187 -15.49 -13.53 -3.34
N LEU A 188 -15.82 -12.67 -2.38
CA LEU A 188 -14.93 -12.32 -1.26
C LEU A 188 -14.93 -13.39 -0.16
N GLY A 189 -15.85 -14.35 -0.18
CA GLY A 189 -15.99 -15.40 0.83
C GLY A 189 -16.21 -14.82 2.22
N ILE A 190 -17.08 -13.80 2.36
CA ILE A 190 -17.24 -13.06 3.61
C ILE A 190 -17.82 -13.94 4.70
N ALA A 191 -17.17 -13.95 5.87
CA ALA A 191 -17.59 -14.73 7.04
C ALA A 191 -17.46 -13.91 8.34
N LEU A 192 -18.24 -14.29 9.36
CA LEU A 192 -18.11 -13.69 10.70
C LEU A 192 -16.70 -13.88 11.26
N GLY A 193 -16.17 -12.84 11.90
CA GLY A 193 -14.82 -12.83 12.46
C GLY A 193 -13.71 -12.61 11.44
N GLN A 194 -14.03 -12.52 10.14
CA GLN A 194 -13.05 -12.22 9.10
C GLN A 194 -12.66 -10.74 9.15
N GLU A 195 -11.37 -10.46 8.92
CA GLU A 195 -10.87 -9.09 8.71
C GLU A 195 -11.03 -8.70 7.23
N LEU A 196 -11.60 -7.53 7.00
CA LEU A 196 -11.74 -6.95 5.67
C LEU A 196 -11.23 -5.51 5.65
N TYR A 197 -10.75 -5.07 4.50
CA TYR A 197 -10.55 -3.65 4.22
C TYR A 197 -11.85 -3.02 3.78
N ALA A 198 -12.12 -1.83 4.34
CA ALA A 198 -13.18 -0.94 3.89
C ALA A 198 -12.55 0.34 3.34
N LEU A 199 -12.85 0.66 2.10
CA LEU A 199 -12.35 1.84 1.40
C LEU A 199 -13.50 2.80 1.16
N VAL A 200 -13.29 4.08 1.52
CA VAL A 200 -14.27 5.14 1.28
C VAL A 200 -13.58 6.32 0.61
N LYS A 201 -14.11 6.75 -0.54
CA LYS A 201 -13.61 7.94 -1.21
C LYS A 201 -13.91 9.18 -0.37
N SER A 202 -12.92 10.03 -0.12
CA SER A 202 -13.10 11.25 0.71
C SER A 202 -14.19 12.20 0.21
N SER A 203 -14.40 12.27 -1.11
CA SER A 203 -15.49 13.05 -1.71
C SER A 203 -16.89 12.44 -1.53
N SER A 204 -17.00 11.20 -1.06
CA SER A 204 -18.30 10.57 -0.72
C SER A 204 -18.71 10.83 0.74
N VAL A 205 -17.84 11.45 1.52
CA VAL A 205 -18.09 11.80 2.92
C VAL A 205 -18.71 13.18 2.99
N MET A 206 -19.91 13.26 3.57
CA MET A 206 -20.60 14.51 3.89
C MET A 206 -20.32 14.88 5.34
N LEU A 207 -20.29 16.18 5.63
CA LEU A 207 -20.13 16.72 6.98
C LEU A 207 -21.48 17.21 7.52
N VAL A 208 -21.73 16.93 8.78
CA VAL A 208 -22.97 17.35 9.48
C VAL A 208 -22.60 17.83 10.87
N THR A 209 -23.07 19.02 11.23
CA THR A 209 -22.78 19.66 12.53
C THR A 209 -23.90 19.53 13.56
N ASP A 210 -25.12 19.19 13.11
CA ASP A 210 -26.29 19.08 13.98
C ASP A 210 -26.64 17.60 14.23
N ARG A 211 -26.58 17.18 15.50
CA ARG A 211 -26.94 15.80 15.94
C ARG A 211 -28.44 15.49 15.83
N GLN A 212 -29.28 16.50 15.71
CA GLN A 212 -30.74 16.30 15.66
C GLN A 212 -31.25 16.01 14.24
N LEU A 213 -30.43 16.25 13.22
CA LEU A 213 -30.80 15.98 11.84
C LEU A 213 -30.93 14.47 11.59
N LYS A 214 -32.09 14.08 11.07
CA LYS A 214 -32.31 12.71 10.57
C LYS A 214 -31.73 12.56 9.19
N LEU A 215 -30.68 11.75 9.07
CA LEU A 215 -29.99 11.53 7.81
C LEU A 215 -30.21 10.12 7.28
N SER A 216 -30.25 10.00 5.96
CA SER A 216 -30.40 8.69 5.28
C SER A 216 -29.12 7.83 5.24
N PRO A 217 -27.89 8.35 5.21
CA PRO A 217 -26.69 7.55 5.28
C PRO A 217 -26.63 6.73 6.57
N ARG A 218 -26.31 5.43 6.41
CA ARG A 218 -26.20 4.48 7.53
C ARG A 218 -24.91 4.69 8.34
N ASN A 219 -23.84 5.11 7.69
CA ASN A 219 -22.60 5.46 8.38
C ASN A 219 -22.66 6.92 8.81
N GLN A 220 -22.66 7.13 10.12
CA GLN A 220 -22.68 8.43 10.77
C GLN A 220 -21.62 8.39 11.88
N LEU A 221 -20.40 8.78 11.56
CA LEU A 221 -19.26 8.69 12.45
C LEU A 221 -18.99 10.07 13.06
N TRP A 222 -19.30 10.22 14.33
CA TRP A 222 -19.08 11.45 15.09
C TRP A 222 -17.65 11.52 15.61
N GLY A 223 -17.03 12.70 15.46
CA GLY A 223 -15.68 12.95 15.91
C GLY A 223 -15.36 14.43 15.94
N GLN A 224 -14.12 14.77 16.22
CA GLN A 224 -13.62 16.15 16.27
C GLN A 224 -12.74 16.45 15.06
N ILE A 225 -12.92 17.62 14.46
CA ILE A 225 -12.05 18.11 13.39
C ILE A 225 -10.65 18.30 13.97
N SER A 226 -9.69 17.53 13.47
CA SER A 226 -8.28 17.66 13.86
C SER A 226 -7.51 18.63 12.98
N LYS A 227 -7.93 18.76 11.70
CA LYS A 227 -7.23 19.61 10.73
C LYS A 227 -8.13 19.98 9.57
N ILE A 228 -7.98 21.21 9.09
CA ILE A 228 -8.62 21.71 7.86
C ILE A 228 -7.54 22.24 6.91
N HIS A 229 -7.41 21.60 5.75
CA HIS A 229 -6.55 22.06 4.66
C HIS A 229 -7.42 22.77 3.61
N GLN A 230 -7.43 24.10 3.66
CA GLN A 230 -8.19 24.88 2.68
C GLN A 230 -7.44 24.97 1.35
N GLY A 231 -8.15 24.61 0.28
CA GLY A 231 -7.72 24.87 -1.10
C GLY A 231 -8.60 25.93 -1.76
N PRO A 232 -8.29 26.31 -3.00
CA PRO A 232 -9.05 27.36 -3.70
C PRO A 232 -10.49 26.95 -4.06
N VAL A 233 -10.75 25.68 -4.28
CA VAL A 233 -12.09 25.14 -4.66
C VAL A 233 -12.58 24.14 -3.64
N ASN A 234 -11.74 23.18 -3.27
CA ASN A 234 -12.05 22.14 -2.31
C ASN A 234 -11.14 22.23 -1.11
N SER A 235 -11.68 21.83 0.04
CA SER A 235 -10.96 21.73 1.32
C SER A 235 -11.00 20.29 1.81
N GLU A 236 -9.90 19.86 2.42
CA GLU A 236 -9.78 18.57 3.09
C GLU A 236 -9.98 18.78 4.59
N VAL A 237 -10.95 18.08 5.17
CA VAL A 237 -11.26 18.11 6.60
C VAL A 237 -10.96 16.73 7.18
N VAL A 238 -10.04 16.68 8.14
CA VAL A 238 -9.67 15.46 8.87
C VAL A 238 -10.39 15.43 10.21
N ILE A 239 -11.08 14.34 10.49
CA ILE A 239 -11.91 14.14 11.67
C ILE A 239 -11.34 12.98 12.46
N ASN A 240 -10.96 13.21 13.72
CA ASN A 240 -10.55 12.16 14.63
C ASN A 240 -11.79 11.50 15.25
N LEU A 241 -11.86 10.19 15.14
CA LEU A 241 -12.90 9.35 15.72
C LEU A 241 -12.41 8.71 17.01
N PRO A 242 -13.33 8.19 17.87
CA PRO A 242 -12.95 7.34 18.99
C PRO A 242 -12.09 6.15 18.56
N GLY A 243 -11.14 5.74 19.42
CA GLY A 243 -10.24 4.60 19.15
C GLY A 243 -9.15 4.87 18.14
N ASP A 244 -8.63 6.11 18.10
CA ASP A 244 -7.49 6.54 17.27
C ASP A 244 -7.68 6.29 15.75
N LYS A 245 -8.92 6.32 15.30
CA LYS A 245 -9.27 6.32 13.88
C LYS A 245 -9.46 7.73 13.37
N SER A 246 -9.33 7.92 12.08
CA SER A 246 -9.63 9.20 11.44
C SER A 246 -10.36 9.01 10.12
N VAL A 247 -11.19 10.00 9.79
CA VAL A 247 -11.87 10.11 8.49
C VAL A 247 -11.47 11.42 7.83
N CYS A 248 -11.16 11.34 6.55
CA CYS A 248 -10.92 12.50 5.71
C CYS A 248 -12.15 12.75 4.83
N ALA A 249 -12.70 13.96 4.86
CA ALA A 249 -13.72 14.45 3.95
C ALA A 249 -13.12 15.50 3.01
N VAL A 250 -13.49 15.44 1.74
CA VAL A 250 -13.20 16.50 0.76
C VAL A 250 -14.52 17.17 0.39
N VAL A 251 -14.66 18.40 0.82
CA VAL A 251 -15.85 19.24 0.61
C VAL A 251 -15.45 20.55 -0.08
N THR A 252 -16.41 21.32 -0.59
CA THR A 252 -16.07 22.63 -1.16
C THR A 252 -15.59 23.59 -0.08
N THR A 253 -14.68 24.50 -0.43
CA THR A 253 -14.20 25.55 0.50
C THR A 253 -15.35 26.46 0.93
N GLU A 254 -16.34 26.68 0.04
CA GLU A 254 -17.58 27.38 0.37
C GLU A 254 -18.38 26.65 1.48
N SER A 255 -18.47 25.33 1.43
CA SER A 255 -19.13 24.54 2.49
C SER A 255 -18.43 24.70 3.85
N VAL A 256 -17.10 24.68 3.86
CA VAL A 256 -16.32 24.93 5.09
C VAL A 256 -16.67 26.29 5.70
N ASN A 257 -16.71 27.33 4.86
CA ASN A 257 -17.03 28.69 5.29
C ASN A 257 -18.49 28.84 5.75
N THR A 258 -19.44 28.31 4.97
CA THR A 258 -20.89 28.40 5.29
C THR A 258 -21.23 27.66 6.58
N MET A 259 -20.64 26.49 6.79
CA MET A 259 -20.82 25.69 8.01
C MET A 259 -19.94 26.19 9.18
N GLN A 260 -19.09 27.19 8.94
CA GLN A 260 -18.15 27.76 9.93
C GLN A 260 -17.33 26.64 10.62
N LEU A 261 -16.80 25.71 9.83
CA LEU A 261 -16.02 24.60 10.37
C LEU A 261 -14.69 25.08 10.94
N MET A 262 -14.38 24.62 12.14
CA MET A 262 -13.14 24.96 12.88
C MET A 262 -12.49 23.70 13.45
N GLU A 263 -11.19 23.76 13.67
CA GLU A 263 -10.46 22.69 14.39
C GLU A 263 -11.01 22.55 15.81
N ASN A 264 -11.03 21.33 16.32
CA ASN A 264 -11.64 20.89 17.59
C ASN A 264 -13.18 20.96 17.64
N GLN A 265 -13.85 21.35 16.56
CA GLN A 265 -15.31 21.29 16.47
C GLN A 265 -15.78 19.84 16.30
N GLU A 266 -16.86 19.47 16.99
CA GLU A 266 -17.53 18.18 16.80
C GLU A 266 -18.32 18.19 15.50
N VAL A 267 -18.15 17.12 14.70
CA VAL A 267 -18.82 16.94 13.40
C VAL A 267 -19.02 15.46 13.10
N CYS A 268 -20.07 15.16 12.34
CA CYS A 268 -20.35 13.83 11.85
C CYS A 268 -19.83 13.68 10.42
N ALA A 269 -19.03 12.64 10.19
CA ALA A 269 -18.72 12.14 8.85
C ALA A 269 -19.83 11.16 8.43
N ALA A 270 -20.68 11.59 7.49
CA ALA A 270 -21.82 10.79 7.02
C ALA A 270 -21.58 10.30 5.60
N PHE A 271 -21.76 8.99 5.35
CA PHE A 271 -21.66 8.40 4.00
C PHE A 271 -22.52 7.16 3.85
N LYS A 272 -22.94 6.90 2.61
CA LYS A 272 -23.81 5.76 2.28
C LYS A 272 -23.05 4.44 2.48
N ALA A 273 -23.74 3.41 2.96
CA ALA A 273 -23.20 2.05 3.07
C ALA A 273 -22.78 1.48 1.71
N SER A 274 -23.48 1.85 0.62
CA SER A 274 -23.13 1.49 -0.74
C SER A 274 -21.90 2.23 -1.33
N SER A 275 -21.39 3.26 -0.63
CA SER A 275 -20.14 3.95 -1.01
C SER A 275 -18.92 3.31 -0.40
N VAL A 276 -19.08 2.25 0.39
CA VAL A 276 -18.00 1.49 0.99
C VAL A 276 -17.62 0.35 0.06
N LEU A 277 -16.35 0.32 -0.35
CA LEU A 277 -15.77 -0.80 -1.09
C LEU A 277 -15.12 -1.76 -0.09
N LEU A 278 -15.41 -3.05 -0.21
CA LEU A 278 -14.78 -4.08 0.60
C LEU A 278 -13.71 -4.81 -0.21
N CYS A 279 -12.58 -5.08 0.42
CA CYS A 279 -11.51 -5.89 -0.15
C CYS A 279 -11.08 -6.94 0.87
N GLY A 280 -11.00 -8.19 0.40
CA GLY A 280 -10.47 -9.32 1.17
C GLY A 280 -9.00 -9.57 0.83
N TYR A 281 -8.35 -10.36 1.66
CA TYR A 281 -7.05 -10.94 1.32
C TYR A 281 -7.27 -12.15 0.41
N SER A 282 -6.59 -12.19 -0.72
CA SER A 282 -6.35 -13.47 -1.41
C SER A 282 -5.37 -14.24 -0.56
N GLY A 283 -5.80 -15.36 0.02
CA GLY A 283 -5.00 -16.28 0.83
C GLY A 283 -3.88 -16.94 0.04
#